data_0d39834cb1c3db5d78c7913c3191b58f
#
_entry.id   0d39834cb1c3db5d78c7913c3191b58f
#
_cell.length_a   1.000
_cell.length_b   1.000
_cell.length_c   1.000
_cell.angle_alpha   90.00
_cell.angle_beta   90.00
_cell.angle_gamma   90.00
#
_symmetry.space_group_name_H-M   'P 1'
#
loop_
_entity.id
_entity.type
_entity.pdbx_description
1 polymer ?
#
loop_
_entity_poly.entity_id
_entity_poly.type
_entity_poly.pdbx_seq_one_letter_code
_entity_poly.pdbx_strand_id
1 'polypeptide(L)'
;MRILFDTNVILDVLLKRQPHEKNARWLVRHVEKGGVEGLLAATTLTTIDYVAGRAEGHSKAQRDIRILLTLFETAAVDHAVLVAAWSHPIADFEDAVIHEAARHANADGIVTRN
;
A
#
# COMPACT_ATOMS: atom_id res chain seq x y z
N MET A 1 -5.53 -14.66 -6.28
CA MET A 1 -4.75 -13.58 -6.92
C MET A 1 -4.15 -12.69 -5.86
N ARG A 2 -2.88 -12.39 -5.99
CA ARG A 2 -2.12 -11.56 -5.04
C ARG A 2 -1.93 -10.17 -5.65
N ILE A 3 -2.46 -9.15 -5.00
CA ILE A 3 -2.46 -7.77 -5.51
C ILE A 3 -1.83 -6.85 -4.48
N LEU A 4 -0.81 -6.10 -4.87
CA LEU A 4 -0.23 -5.08 -4.02
C LEU A 4 -0.94 -3.74 -4.29
N PHE A 5 -1.29 -3.06 -3.20
CA PHE A 5 -1.96 -1.76 -3.28
C PHE A 5 -0.95 -0.64 -3.04
N ASP A 6 -0.91 0.32 -3.95
CA ASP A 6 -0.07 1.50 -3.82
C ASP A 6 -0.53 2.35 -2.62
N THR A 7 0.40 3.06 -2.02
CA THR A 7 0.17 3.90 -0.84
C THR A 7 -1.00 4.87 -1.02
N ASN A 8 -1.07 5.54 -2.17
CA ASN A 8 -2.12 6.53 -2.40
C ASN A 8 -3.51 5.94 -2.47
N VAL A 9 -3.64 4.70 -2.93
CA VAL A 9 -4.95 4.03 -2.97
C VAL A 9 -5.48 3.82 -1.56
N ILE A 10 -4.62 3.41 -0.65
CA ILE A 10 -5.01 3.22 0.76
C ILE A 10 -5.32 4.56 1.42
N LEU A 11 -4.49 5.58 1.19
CA LEU A 11 -4.74 6.91 1.74
C LEU A 11 -6.04 7.52 1.22
N ASP A 12 -6.41 7.23 -0.02
CA ASP A 12 -7.68 7.68 -0.57
C ASP A 12 -8.87 7.14 0.23
N VAL A 13 -8.77 5.90 0.71
CA VAL A 13 -9.80 5.31 1.58
C VAL A 13 -9.76 5.95 2.96
N LEU A 14 -8.59 5.99 3.58
CA LEU A 14 -8.47 6.42 4.98
C LEU A 14 -8.80 7.90 5.16
N LEU A 15 -8.40 8.74 4.20
CA LEU A 15 -8.59 10.19 4.26
C LEU A 15 -9.77 10.66 3.42
N LYS A 16 -10.52 9.75 2.84
CA LYS A 16 -11.72 10.03 2.03
C LYS A 16 -11.45 11.04 0.92
N ARG A 17 -10.35 10.83 0.19
CA ARG A 17 -9.92 11.76 -0.87
C ARG A 17 -10.77 11.62 -2.12
N GLN A 18 -11.42 12.72 -2.50
CA GLN A 18 -12.21 12.75 -3.73
C GLN A 18 -11.33 13.11 -4.92
N PRO A 19 -11.62 12.62 -6.11
CA PRO A 19 -12.72 11.72 -6.49
C PRO A 19 -12.38 10.23 -6.35
N HIS A 20 -11.25 9.89 -5.75
CA HIS A 20 -10.69 8.53 -5.78
C HIS A 20 -11.26 7.58 -4.71
N GLU A 21 -11.82 8.12 -3.63
CA GLU A 21 -12.24 7.31 -2.47
C GLU A 21 -13.15 6.15 -2.85
N LYS A 22 -14.17 6.40 -3.66
CA LYS A 22 -15.18 5.40 -3.98
C LYS A 22 -14.58 4.17 -4.65
N ASN A 23 -13.73 4.38 -5.66
CA ASN A 23 -13.09 3.29 -6.37
C ASN A 23 -12.09 2.54 -5.49
N ALA A 24 -11.31 3.29 -4.71
CA ALA A 24 -10.33 2.70 -3.80
C ALA A 24 -11.02 1.83 -2.75
N ARG A 25 -12.11 2.32 -2.17
CA ARG A 25 -12.88 1.57 -1.17
C ARG A 25 -13.47 0.30 -1.75
N TRP A 26 -13.97 0.36 -2.97
CA TRP A 26 -14.51 -0.82 -3.66
C TRP A 26 -13.43 -1.90 -3.81
N LEU A 27 -12.22 -1.50 -4.18
CA LEU A 27 -11.09 -2.44 -4.33
C LEU A 27 -10.70 -3.05 -2.98
N VAL A 28 -10.62 -2.25 -1.92
CA VAL A 28 -10.27 -2.74 -0.58
C VAL A 28 -11.32 -3.73 -0.08
N ARG A 29 -12.58 -3.52 -0.41
CA ARG A 29 -13.65 -4.47 -0.02
C ARG A 29 -13.43 -5.87 -0.58
N HIS A 30 -12.82 -5.99 -1.75
CA HIS A 30 -12.50 -7.29 -2.32
C HIS A 30 -11.47 -8.03 -1.46
N VAL A 31 -10.54 -7.31 -0.85
CA VAL A 31 -9.59 -7.88 0.11
C VAL A 31 -10.32 -8.33 1.36
N GLU A 32 -11.19 -7.49 1.92
CA GLU A 32 -11.95 -7.80 3.12
C GLU A 32 -12.81 -9.05 2.96
N LYS A 33 -13.39 -9.24 1.78
CA LYS A 33 -14.26 -10.37 1.48
C LYS A 33 -13.50 -11.62 1.06
N GLY A 34 -12.18 -11.55 0.96
CA GLY A 34 -11.36 -12.70 0.58
C GLY A 34 -11.32 -12.99 -0.92
N GLY A 35 -11.80 -12.06 -1.76
CA GLY A 35 -11.75 -12.24 -3.21
C GLY A 35 -10.36 -12.10 -3.80
N VAL A 36 -9.48 -11.35 -3.16
CA VAL A 36 -8.07 -11.23 -3.52
C VAL A 36 -7.22 -11.21 -2.26
N GLU A 37 -5.98 -11.66 -2.38
CA GLU A 37 -4.99 -11.50 -1.32
C GLU A 37 -4.35 -10.12 -1.51
N GLY A 38 -4.58 -9.22 -0.56
CA GLY A 38 -4.02 -7.88 -0.60
C GLY A 38 -2.65 -7.83 0.04
N LEU A 39 -1.73 -7.08 -0.59
CA LEU A 39 -0.40 -6.84 -0.04
C LEU A 39 -0.15 -5.34 0.05
N LEU A 40 0.59 -4.95 1.08
CA LEU A 40 1.11 -3.59 1.21
C LEU A 40 2.63 -3.69 1.40
N ALA A 41 3.38 -2.86 0.70
CA ALA A 41 4.83 -2.79 0.95
C ALA A 41 5.08 -2.30 2.38
N ALA A 42 6.14 -2.80 3.00
CA ALA A 42 6.49 -2.39 4.35
C ALA A 42 6.61 -0.87 4.48
N THR A 43 7.19 -0.20 3.48
CA THR A 43 7.32 1.26 3.46
C THR A 43 5.98 1.97 3.35
N THR A 44 4.99 1.35 2.71
CA THR A 44 3.64 1.89 2.61
C THR A 44 3.03 2.09 4.00
N LEU A 45 3.21 1.12 4.89
CA LEU A 45 2.65 1.20 6.24
C LEU A 45 3.24 2.35 7.05
N THR A 46 4.55 2.57 6.96
CA THR A 46 5.18 3.69 7.67
C THR A 46 4.78 5.04 7.08
N THR A 47 4.65 5.13 5.77
CA THR A 47 4.17 6.36 5.11
C THR A 47 2.74 6.68 5.50
N ILE A 48 1.87 5.66 5.53
CA ILE A 48 0.48 5.82 5.95
C ILE A 48 0.40 6.34 7.38
N ASP A 49 1.16 5.74 8.29
CA ASP A 49 1.19 6.20 9.69
C ASP A 49 1.56 7.68 9.78
N TYR A 50 2.58 8.09 9.05
CA TYR A 50 3.03 9.48 9.04
C TYR A 50 1.96 10.43 8.47
N VAL A 51 1.44 10.12 7.28
CA VAL A 51 0.49 11.00 6.57
C VAL A 51 -0.86 11.05 7.30
N ALA A 52 -1.40 9.88 7.66
CA ALA A 52 -2.68 9.82 8.37
C ALA A 52 -2.58 10.41 9.77
N GLY A 53 -1.45 10.22 10.44
CA GLY A 53 -1.21 10.80 11.76
C GLY A 53 -1.22 12.32 11.72
N ARG A 54 -0.60 12.91 10.71
CA ARG A 54 -0.60 14.36 10.54
C ARG A 54 -1.99 14.90 10.18
N ALA A 55 -2.77 14.14 9.40
CA ALA A 55 -4.07 14.59 8.93
C ALA A 55 -5.17 14.43 9.98
N GLU A 56 -5.17 13.32 10.71
CA GLU A 56 -6.30 12.95 11.57
C GLU A 56 -5.90 12.54 12.99
N GLY A 57 -4.62 12.69 13.35
CA GLY A 57 -4.13 12.39 14.68
C GLY A 57 -3.56 10.98 14.82
N HIS A 58 -2.66 10.85 15.79
CA HIS A 58 -1.88 9.64 16.02
C HIS A 58 -2.76 8.44 16.41
N SER A 59 -3.73 8.65 17.29
CA SER A 59 -4.59 7.55 17.76
C SER A 59 -5.38 6.90 16.64
N LYS A 60 -5.95 7.72 15.75
CA LYS A 60 -6.69 7.18 14.60
C LYS A 60 -5.76 6.46 13.64
N ALA A 61 -4.58 7.04 13.37
CA ALA A 61 -3.59 6.42 12.49
C ALA A 61 -3.18 5.04 13.01
N GLN A 62 -2.99 4.89 14.32
CA GLN A 62 -2.65 3.59 14.91
C GLN A 62 -3.76 2.56 14.76
N ARG A 63 -5.02 2.98 14.92
CA ARG A 63 -6.16 2.08 14.67
C ARG A 63 -6.20 1.64 13.21
N ASP A 64 -5.98 2.57 12.29
CA ASP A 64 -5.94 2.26 10.85
C ASP A 64 -4.84 1.26 10.52
N ILE A 65 -3.63 1.45 11.06
CA ILE A 65 -2.51 0.53 10.85
C ILE A 65 -2.85 -0.87 11.36
N ARG A 66 -3.49 -0.97 12.52
CA ARG A 66 -3.90 -2.27 13.07
C ARG A 66 -4.86 -3.00 12.11
N ILE A 67 -5.84 -2.28 11.57
CA ILE A 67 -6.79 -2.84 10.62
C ILE A 67 -6.07 -3.30 9.36
N LEU A 68 -5.16 -2.47 8.83
CA LEU A 68 -4.42 -2.81 7.62
C LEU A 68 -3.55 -4.06 7.82
N LEU A 69 -2.90 -4.18 8.96
CA LEU A 69 -2.08 -5.35 9.28
C LEU A 69 -2.92 -6.62 9.43
N THR A 70 -4.20 -6.49 9.77
CA THR A 70 -5.12 -7.62 9.85
C THR A 70 -5.59 -8.06 8.46
N LEU A 71 -5.84 -7.09 7.58
CA LEU A 71 -6.42 -7.36 6.26
C LEU A 71 -5.39 -7.70 5.19
N PHE A 72 -4.20 -7.12 5.27
CA PHE A 72 -3.19 -7.21 4.22
C PHE A 72 -1.96 -7.95 4.71
N GLU A 73 -1.34 -8.69 3.79
CA GLU A 73 -0.02 -9.24 4.00
C GLU A 73 1.01 -8.16 3.69
N THR A 74 2.11 -8.13 4.42
CA THR A 74 3.18 -7.16 4.18
C THR A 74 4.19 -7.72 3.18
N ALA A 75 4.42 -6.99 2.09
CA ALA A 75 5.50 -7.29 1.17
C ALA A 75 6.79 -6.72 1.74
N ALA A 76 7.77 -7.57 1.97
CA ALA A 76 9.03 -7.17 2.61
C ALA A 76 9.80 -6.16 1.75
N VAL A 77 10.42 -5.20 2.42
CA VAL A 77 11.36 -4.26 1.81
C VAL A 77 12.69 -4.46 2.51
N ASP A 78 13.50 -5.34 1.96
CA ASP A 78 14.81 -5.66 2.48
C ASP A 78 15.90 -5.05 1.59
N HIS A 79 17.16 -5.39 1.87
CA HIS A 79 18.30 -4.88 1.12
C HIS A 79 18.18 -5.20 -0.38
N ALA A 80 17.79 -6.43 -0.72
CA ALA A 80 17.68 -6.86 -2.12
C ALA A 80 16.63 -6.04 -2.87
N VAL A 81 15.48 -5.76 -2.24
CA VAL A 81 14.44 -4.91 -2.81
C VAL A 81 14.96 -3.50 -3.06
N LEU A 82 15.66 -2.93 -2.09
CA LEU A 82 16.19 -1.57 -2.22
C LEU A 82 17.24 -1.46 -3.30
N VAL A 83 18.14 -2.44 -3.41
CA VAL A 83 19.15 -2.47 -4.47
C VAL A 83 18.49 -2.55 -5.84
N ALA A 84 17.51 -3.44 -5.99
CA ALA A 84 16.78 -3.57 -7.25
C ALA A 84 16.03 -2.29 -7.61
N ALA A 85 15.41 -1.65 -6.61
CA ALA A 85 14.69 -0.40 -6.81
C ALA A 85 15.61 0.74 -7.25
N TRP A 86 16.82 0.79 -6.72
CA TRP A 86 17.80 1.81 -7.06
C TRP A 86 18.14 1.79 -8.55
N SER A 87 18.17 0.60 -9.17
CA SER A 87 18.47 0.40 -10.60
C SER A 87 17.22 0.42 -11.48
N HIS A 88 16.04 0.61 -10.89
CA HIS A 88 14.77 0.55 -11.60
C HIS A 88 14.61 1.78 -12.50
N PRO A 89 13.99 1.64 -13.70
CA PRO A 89 13.77 2.79 -14.58
C PRO A 89 12.77 3.81 -14.07
N ILE A 90 11.94 3.47 -13.07
CA ILE A 90 11.04 4.44 -12.45
C ILE A 90 11.87 5.50 -11.72
N ALA A 91 11.60 6.78 -12.02
CA ALA A 91 12.38 7.89 -11.49
C ALA A 91 12.19 8.09 -9.98
N ASP A 92 10.97 7.91 -9.47
CA ASP A 92 10.67 8.07 -8.05
C ASP A 92 11.11 6.82 -7.30
N PHE A 93 12.03 6.98 -6.34
CA PHE A 93 12.60 5.84 -5.61
C PHE A 93 11.54 5.11 -4.78
N GLU A 94 10.62 5.84 -4.14
CA GLU A 94 9.55 5.19 -3.36
C GLU A 94 8.68 4.33 -4.25
N ASP A 95 8.29 4.81 -5.42
CA ASP A 95 7.51 4.03 -6.38
C ASP A 95 8.29 2.81 -6.86
N ALA A 96 9.58 2.97 -7.13
CA ALA A 96 10.43 1.86 -7.54
C ALA A 96 10.51 0.79 -6.45
N VAL A 97 10.59 1.20 -5.18
CA VAL A 97 10.59 0.27 -4.04
C VAL A 97 9.30 -0.52 -3.99
N ILE A 98 8.17 0.15 -4.17
CA ILE A 98 6.85 -0.51 -4.16
C ILE A 98 6.76 -1.54 -5.28
N HIS A 99 7.20 -1.19 -6.49
CA HIS A 99 7.20 -2.11 -7.62
C HIS A 99 8.10 -3.33 -7.39
N GLU A 100 9.31 -3.11 -6.85
CA GLU A 100 10.22 -4.21 -6.58
C GLU A 100 9.75 -5.08 -5.41
N ALA A 101 9.14 -4.48 -4.40
CA ALA A 101 8.52 -5.25 -3.31
C ALA A 101 7.42 -6.17 -3.84
N ALA A 102 6.59 -5.67 -4.75
CA ALA A 102 5.54 -6.47 -5.38
C ALA A 102 6.14 -7.64 -6.15
N ARG A 103 7.19 -7.39 -6.93
CA ARG A 103 7.85 -8.43 -7.73
C ARG A 103 8.47 -9.50 -6.83
N HIS A 104 9.17 -9.11 -5.78
CA HIS A 104 9.81 -10.04 -4.85
C HIS A 104 8.79 -10.85 -4.02
N ALA A 105 7.61 -10.29 -3.81
CA ALA A 105 6.53 -10.96 -3.09
C ALA A 105 5.64 -11.82 -4.01
N ASN A 106 5.97 -11.91 -5.29
CA ASN A 106 5.21 -12.64 -6.30
C ASN A 106 3.76 -12.13 -6.42
N ALA A 107 3.59 -10.82 -6.40
CA ALA A 107 2.30 -10.22 -6.66
C ALA A 107 1.94 -10.39 -8.14
N ASP A 108 0.66 -10.63 -8.40
CA ASP A 108 0.15 -10.76 -9.77
C ASP A 108 -0.06 -9.39 -10.42
N GLY A 109 -0.23 -8.37 -9.60
CA GLY A 109 -0.41 -7.00 -10.11
C GLY A 109 -0.34 -5.98 -9.00
N ILE A 110 -0.37 -4.70 -9.41
CA ILE A 110 -0.34 -3.56 -8.51
C ILE A 110 -1.52 -2.66 -8.83
N VAL A 111 -2.28 -2.28 -7.81
CA VAL A 111 -3.34 -1.29 -7.94
C VAL A 111 -2.76 0.09 -7.66
N THR A 112 -2.86 0.98 -8.64
CA THR A 112 -2.43 2.37 -8.50
C THR A 112 -3.59 3.30 -8.82
N ARG A 113 -3.41 4.58 -8.50
CA ARG A 113 -4.42 5.59 -8.77
C ARG A 113 -4.52 5.97 -10.26
N ASN A 114 -3.48 5.78 -10.98
CA ASN A 114 -3.41 6.21 -12.39
C ASN A 114 -4.28 5.38 -13.30
#